data_12630c127d4fd622c01cc68bfda53ad6
#
_entry.id   12630c127d4fd622c01cc68bfda53ad6
#
_cell.length_a   1.000
_cell.length_b   1.000
_cell.length_c   1.000
_cell.angle_alpha   90.00
_cell.angle_beta   90.00
_cell.angle_gamma   90.00
#
_symmetry.space_group_name_H-M   'P 1'
#
loop_
_entity.id
_entity.type
_entity.pdbx_description
1 polymer ?
#
loop_
_entity_poly.entity_id
_entity_poly.type
_entity_poly.pdbx_seq_one_letter_code
_entity_poly.pdbx_strand_id
1 'polypeptide(L)'
;MSTIRLWTLSSHHSAFRVGGWAHLRQTTDGLAGAAGGARQITPERTALAGLAAALKDLPPGDLAVHADSPIVLGPIRAMILGEAAAPPETDLDLWAQVQTALKGRAVAFVRAPVTPNTPQAFAAAWAELARDKAKTHGPFTHPIPKPNLAKVQGL
;
A
#
# COMPACT_ATOMS: atom_id res chain seq x y z
N MET A 1 -8.59 -12.29 -18.14
CA MET A 1 -7.74 -12.37 -16.94
C MET A 1 -8.46 -11.80 -15.75
N SER A 2 -8.28 -12.42 -14.60
CA SER A 2 -8.86 -11.93 -13.35
C SER A 2 -8.19 -10.63 -12.93
N THR A 3 -8.97 -9.70 -12.36
CA THR A 3 -8.44 -8.48 -11.78
C THR A 3 -7.80 -8.78 -10.43
N ILE A 4 -6.58 -8.31 -10.24
CA ILE A 4 -5.89 -8.37 -8.95
C ILE A 4 -6.37 -7.21 -8.10
N ARG A 5 -6.81 -7.48 -6.88
CA ARG A 5 -7.27 -6.44 -5.95
C ARG A 5 -6.20 -6.19 -4.89
N LEU A 6 -5.87 -4.93 -4.71
CA LEU A 6 -4.91 -4.49 -3.70
C LEU A 6 -5.58 -3.53 -2.74
N TRP A 7 -5.25 -3.63 -1.47
CA TRP A 7 -5.59 -2.66 -0.43
C TRP A 7 -4.29 -2.21 0.21
N THR A 8 -4.03 -0.91 0.21
CA THR A 8 -2.81 -0.36 0.80
C THR A 8 -3.16 0.77 1.75
N LEU A 9 -2.73 0.67 2.97
CA LEU A 9 -2.99 1.61 4.04
C LEU A 9 -1.70 1.96 4.74
N SER A 10 -1.63 3.19 5.23
CA SER A 10 -0.47 3.67 5.98
C SER A 10 -0.90 4.43 7.21
N SER A 11 -0.02 4.49 8.20
CA SER A 11 -0.20 5.25 9.41
C SER A 11 1.13 5.93 9.76
N HIS A 12 1.09 7.22 10.07
CA HIS A 12 2.26 8.00 10.38
C HIS A 12 2.06 8.80 11.66
N HIS A 13 3.09 8.81 12.50
CA HIS A 13 3.09 9.59 13.73
C HIS A 13 4.16 10.67 13.62
N SER A 14 3.74 11.88 13.31
CA SER A 14 4.64 12.99 12.98
C SER A 14 5.58 13.37 14.14
N ALA A 15 5.09 13.30 15.37
CA ALA A 15 5.89 13.66 16.54
C ALA A 15 7.14 12.79 16.69
N PHE A 16 7.06 11.52 16.29
CA PHE A 16 8.17 10.56 16.39
C PHE A 16 8.79 10.23 15.03
N ARG A 17 8.29 10.80 13.95
CA ARG A 17 8.74 10.52 12.59
C ARG A 17 8.76 9.03 12.26
N VAL A 18 7.78 8.31 12.75
CA VAL A 18 7.64 6.87 12.51
C VAL A 18 6.44 6.60 11.65
N GLY A 19 6.58 5.71 10.69
CA GLY A 19 5.52 5.28 9.81
C GLY A 19 5.38 3.78 9.74
N GLY A 20 4.15 3.31 9.57
CA GLY A 20 3.82 1.92 9.31
C GLY A 20 2.88 1.82 8.12
N TRP A 21 2.99 0.72 7.40
CA TRP A 21 2.13 0.42 6.27
C TRP A 21 1.71 -1.04 6.31
N ALA A 22 0.59 -1.32 5.65
CA ALA A 22 0.14 -2.68 5.43
C ALA A 22 -0.55 -2.77 4.08
N HIS A 23 -0.47 -3.92 3.45
CA HIS A 23 -1.21 -4.19 2.25
C HIS A 23 -1.83 -5.58 2.28
N LEU A 24 -2.93 -5.71 1.54
CA LEU A 24 -3.54 -6.98 1.19
C LEU A 24 -3.57 -7.09 -0.32
N ARG A 25 -3.35 -8.29 -0.83
CA ARG A 25 -3.48 -8.56 -2.27
C ARG A 25 -4.25 -9.84 -2.48
N GLN A 26 -5.29 -9.74 -3.28
CA GLN A 26 -6.14 -10.86 -3.67
C GLN A 26 -5.88 -11.20 -5.13
N THR A 27 -5.38 -12.40 -5.36
CA THR A 27 -5.12 -12.96 -6.69
C THR A 27 -5.91 -14.25 -6.85
N THR A 28 -5.74 -14.92 -7.98
CA THR A 28 -6.32 -16.25 -8.19
C THR A 28 -5.77 -17.28 -7.20
N ASP A 29 -4.60 -17.04 -6.63
CA ASP A 29 -3.97 -17.92 -5.63
C ASP A 29 -4.49 -17.70 -4.22
N GLY A 30 -5.32 -16.68 -4.01
CA GLY A 30 -5.89 -16.37 -2.70
C GLY A 30 -5.47 -15.00 -2.18
N LEU A 31 -5.59 -14.83 -0.87
CA LEU A 31 -5.28 -13.59 -0.18
C LEU A 31 -3.89 -13.67 0.45
N ALA A 32 -3.08 -12.64 0.23
CA ALA A 32 -1.79 -12.48 0.88
C ALA A 32 -1.67 -11.05 1.41
N GLY A 33 -0.72 -10.82 2.29
CA GLY A 33 -0.50 -9.48 2.81
C GLY A 33 0.82 -9.37 3.54
N ALA A 34 1.24 -8.14 3.77
CA ALA A 34 2.43 -7.83 4.55
C ALA A 34 2.26 -6.48 5.24
N ALA A 35 3.07 -6.27 6.24
CA ALA A 35 3.14 -5.02 6.96
C ALA A 35 4.60 -4.65 7.19
N GLY A 36 4.89 -3.39 7.29
CA GLY A 36 6.23 -2.90 7.54
C GLY A 36 6.22 -1.49 8.07
N GLY A 37 7.39 -1.01 8.45
CA GLY A 37 7.51 0.32 8.96
C GLY A 37 8.95 0.75 9.08
N ALA A 38 9.16 2.02 9.38
CA ALA A 38 10.48 2.59 9.55
C ALA A 38 10.44 3.83 10.43
N ARG A 39 11.59 4.16 11.02
CA ARG A 39 11.83 5.43 11.69
C ARG A 39 12.39 6.44 10.71
N GLN A 40 12.35 7.72 11.08
CA GLN A 40 12.89 8.82 10.28
C GLN A 40 12.34 8.80 8.87
N ILE A 41 11.03 8.59 8.75
CA ILE A 41 10.31 8.48 7.49
C ILE A 41 9.20 9.52 7.42
N THR A 42 8.93 10.01 6.21
CA THR A 42 7.83 10.95 5.97
C THR A 42 6.51 10.20 5.76
N PRO A 43 5.34 10.88 5.91
CA PRO A 43 4.06 10.28 5.55
C PRO A 43 4.00 9.82 4.09
N GLU A 44 4.56 10.61 3.17
CA GLU A 44 4.58 10.32 1.74
C GLU A 44 5.38 9.05 1.46
N ARG A 45 6.58 8.95 2.02
CA ARG A 45 7.42 7.77 1.82
C ARG A 45 6.79 6.53 2.46
N THR A 46 6.12 6.67 3.60
CA THR A 46 5.42 5.57 4.26
C THR A 46 4.32 4.99 3.37
N ALA A 47 3.45 5.85 2.83
CA ALA A 47 2.38 5.42 1.94
C ALA A 47 2.93 4.79 0.67
N LEU A 48 3.97 5.38 0.10
CA LEU A 48 4.59 4.90 -1.13
C LEU A 48 5.33 3.58 -0.93
N ALA A 49 5.97 3.39 0.21
CA ALA A 49 6.63 2.13 0.56
C ALA A 49 5.62 0.99 0.65
N GLY A 50 4.45 1.25 1.24
CA GLY A 50 3.36 0.27 1.31
C GLY A 50 2.85 -0.12 -0.07
N LEU A 51 2.66 0.86 -0.95
CA LEU A 51 2.23 0.59 -2.32
C LEU A 51 3.30 -0.18 -3.10
N ALA A 52 4.56 0.23 -3.01
CA ALA A 52 5.65 -0.47 -3.70
C ALA A 52 5.75 -1.93 -3.25
N ALA A 53 5.59 -2.18 -1.95
CA ALA A 53 5.57 -3.53 -1.40
C ALA A 53 4.39 -4.35 -1.93
N ALA A 54 3.21 -3.73 -2.04
CA ALA A 54 2.01 -4.39 -2.57
C ALA A 54 2.17 -4.79 -4.03
N LEU A 55 2.92 -4.02 -4.80
CA LEU A 55 3.13 -4.24 -6.23
C LEU A 55 4.28 -5.20 -6.55
N LYS A 56 5.09 -5.52 -5.56
CA LYS A 56 6.28 -6.34 -5.77
C LYS A 56 5.91 -7.77 -6.17
N ASP A 57 6.52 -8.26 -7.23
CA ASP A 57 6.35 -9.65 -7.70
C ASP A 57 4.89 -10.05 -7.97
N LEU A 58 4.06 -9.11 -8.44
CA LEU A 58 2.70 -9.42 -8.83
C LEU A 58 2.65 -10.22 -10.12
N PRO A 59 1.75 -11.20 -10.22
CA PRO A 59 1.49 -11.87 -11.51
C PRO A 59 0.91 -10.88 -12.53
N PRO A 60 0.99 -11.20 -13.84
CA PRO A 60 0.35 -10.38 -14.85
C PRO A 60 -1.16 -10.27 -14.63
N GLY A 61 -1.73 -9.14 -15.02
CA GLY A 61 -3.17 -8.89 -14.92
C GLY A 61 -3.49 -7.45 -14.61
N ASP A 62 -4.75 -7.11 -14.74
CA ASP A 62 -5.25 -5.79 -14.40
C ASP A 62 -5.31 -5.61 -12.89
N LEU A 63 -5.20 -4.37 -12.44
CA LEU A 63 -5.17 -4.03 -11.03
C LEU A 63 -6.34 -3.15 -10.64
N ALA A 64 -6.91 -3.42 -9.47
CA ALA A 64 -7.77 -2.49 -8.76
C ALA A 64 -7.08 -2.17 -7.43
N VAL A 65 -6.61 -0.93 -7.29
CA VAL A 65 -5.90 -0.47 -6.09
C VAL A 65 -6.85 0.32 -5.21
N HIS A 66 -7.10 -0.18 -4.02
CA HIS A 66 -7.95 0.46 -3.03
C HIS A 66 -7.04 1.16 -2.03
N ALA A 67 -7.14 2.48 -1.94
CA ALA A 67 -6.33 3.28 -1.03
C ALA A 67 -7.12 4.47 -0.53
N ASP A 68 -6.74 4.98 0.64
CA ASP A 68 -7.37 6.16 1.24
C ASP A 68 -6.47 7.39 1.19
N SER A 69 -5.20 7.23 0.84
CA SER A 69 -4.23 8.33 0.88
C SER A 69 -4.26 9.15 -0.41
N PRO A 70 -4.61 10.45 -0.35
CA PRO A 70 -4.50 11.33 -1.51
C PRO A 70 -3.05 11.56 -1.94
N ILE A 71 -2.09 11.36 -1.05
CA ILE A 71 -0.66 11.49 -1.34
C ILE A 71 -0.25 10.50 -2.44
N VAL A 72 -0.80 9.29 -2.39
CA VAL A 72 -0.50 8.23 -3.34
C VAL A 72 -1.43 8.32 -4.56
N LEU A 73 -2.72 8.50 -4.33
CA LEU A 73 -3.72 8.45 -5.40
C LEU A 73 -3.57 9.56 -6.43
N GLY A 74 -3.26 10.78 -5.99
CA GLY A 74 -3.14 11.93 -6.89
C GLY A 74 -2.01 11.77 -7.92
N PRO A 75 -0.75 11.63 -7.48
CA PRO A 75 0.37 11.49 -8.40
C PRO A 75 0.28 10.26 -9.29
N ILE A 76 -0.22 9.13 -8.79
CA ILE A 76 -0.31 7.91 -9.56
C ILE A 76 -1.37 8.03 -10.65
N ARG A 77 -2.52 8.63 -10.36
CA ARG A 77 -3.54 8.90 -11.37
C ARG A 77 -2.98 9.76 -12.49
N ALA A 78 -2.21 10.78 -12.14
CA ALA A 78 -1.58 11.66 -13.11
C ALA A 78 -0.60 10.88 -14.02
N MET A 79 0.19 9.99 -13.45
CA MET A 79 1.13 9.15 -14.20
C MET A 79 0.41 8.23 -15.18
N ILE A 80 -0.67 7.58 -14.75
CA ILE A 80 -1.40 6.60 -15.57
C ILE A 80 -2.25 7.26 -16.64
N LEU A 81 -2.92 8.36 -16.28
CA LEU A 81 -3.81 9.06 -17.21
C LEU A 81 -3.07 10.01 -18.15
N GLY A 82 -1.76 10.15 -17.98
CA GLY A 82 -0.98 11.08 -18.78
C GLY A 82 -1.32 12.54 -18.53
N GLU A 83 -1.93 12.83 -17.39
CA GLU A 83 -2.24 14.22 -17.01
C GLU A 83 -0.96 15.00 -16.77
N ALA A 84 -0.98 16.28 -17.13
CA ALA A 84 0.16 17.17 -16.96
C ALA A 84 0.32 17.56 -15.48
N ALA A 85 0.81 16.62 -14.67
CA ALA A 85 1.19 16.88 -13.29
C ALA A 85 2.70 17.04 -13.21
N ALA A 86 3.16 17.85 -12.27
CA ALA A 86 4.59 17.95 -12.01
C ALA A 86 5.13 16.56 -11.62
N PRO A 87 6.28 16.13 -12.18
CA PRO A 87 6.87 14.87 -11.78
C PRO A 87 7.25 14.91 -10.30
N PRO A 88 7.24 13.77 -9.59
CA PRO A 88 7.69 13.74 -8.21
C PRO A 88 9.15 14.17 -8.09
N GLU A 89 9.46 14.92 -7.04
CA GLU A 89 10.81 15.43 -6.79
C GLU A 89 11.52 14.65 -5.69
N THR A 90 10.77 13.89 -4.90
CA THR A 90 11.28 13.10 -3.77
C THR A 90 10.87 11.64 -3.92
N ASP A 91 11.52 10.75 -3.17
CA ASP A 91 11.22 9.32 -3.14
C ASP A 91 11.29 8.67 -4.54
N LEU A 92 12.24 9.13 -5.35
CA LEU A 92 12.37 8.70 -6.75
C LEU A 92 12.64 7.20 -6.88
N ASP A 93 13.32 6.60 -5.92
CA ASP A 93 13.58 5.17 -5.88
C ASP A 93 12.27 4.37 -5.80
N LEU A 94 11.34 4.78 -4.94
CA LEU A 94 10.05 4.13 -4.80
C LEU A 94 9.13 4.42 -5.99
N TRP A 95 9.14 5.65 -6.50
CA TRP A 95 8.35 5.99 -7.68
C TRP A 95 8.77 5.19 -8.90
N ALA A 96 10.07 4.96 -9.08
CA ALA A 96 10.58 4.12 -10.17
C ALA A 96 10.07 2.67 -10.03
N GLN A 97 10.06 2.12 -8.83
CA GLN A 97 9.51 0.78 -8.58
C GLN A 97 8.04 0.70 -8.90
N VAL A 98 7.26 1.67 -8.46
CA VAL A 98 5.82 1.74 -8.73
C VAL A 98 5.56 1.84 -10.23
N GLN A 99 6.23 2.75 -10.90
CA GLN A 99 6.06 2.96 -12.34
C GLN A 99 6.37 1.68 -13.13
N THR A 100 7.46 1.01 -12.81
CA THR A 100 7.85 -0.24 -13.45
C THR A 100 6.80 -1.33 -13.23
N ALA A 101 6.28 -1.45 -12.01
CA ALA A 101 5.30 -2.46 -11.66
C ALA A 101 3.94 -2.24 -12.36
N LEU A 102 3.56 -0.99 -12.59
CA LEU A 102 2.29 -0.64 -13.23
C LEU A 102 2.34 -0.69 -14.76
N LYS A 103 3.53 -0.73 -15.33
CA LYS A 103 3.71 -0.69 -16.78
C LYS A 103 3.04 -1.89 -17.46
N GLY A 104 2.26 -1.61 -18.49
CA GLY A 104 1.60 -2.66 -19.28
C GLY A 104 0.35 -3.24 -18.64
N ARG A 105 -0.16 -2.64 -17.57
CA ARG A 105 -1.39 -3.07 -16.89
C ARG A 105 -2.47 -2.01 -16.99
N ALA A 106 -3.74 -2.45 -17.08
CA ALA A 106 -4.86 -1.57 -16.82
C ALA A 106 -5.02 -1.44 -15.31
N VAL A 107 -5.03 -0.21 -14.80
CA VAL A 107 -5.07 0.07 -13.37
C VAL A 107 -6.24 0.98 -13.04
N ALA A 108 -7.10 0.54 -12.14
CA ALA A 108 -8.15 1.34 -11.55
C ALA A 108 -7.76 1.72 -10.13
N PHE A 109 -7.94 2.99 -9.78
CA PHE A 109 -7.76 3.46 -8.41
C PHE A 109 -9.11 3.71 -7.79
N VAL A 110 -9.35 3.04 -6.67
CA VAL A 110 -10.59 3.15 -5.92
C VAL A 110 -10.27 3.79 -4.59
N ARG A 111 -10.89 4.93 -4.32
CA ARG A 111 -10.82 5.50 -2.98
C ARG A 111 -11.67 4.65 -2.06
N ALA A 112 -11.03 4.06 -1.06
CA ALA A 112 -11.68 3.15 -0.14
C ALA A 112 -11.52 3.67 1.28
N PRO A 113 -12.55 4.32 1.83
CA PRO A 113 -12.50 4.81 3.22
C PRO A 113 -12.41 3.65 4.20
N VAL A 114 -11.78 3.90 5.34
CA VAL A 114 -11.65 2.90 6.39
C VAL A 114 -12.99 2.83 7.15
N THR A 115 -13.73 1.76 6.89
CA THR A 115 -15.00 1.48 7.58
C THR A 115 -14.92 0.10 8.25
N PRO A 116 -15.68 -0.14 9.35
CA PRO A 116 -15.63 -1.44 10.02
C PRO A 116 -16.02 -2.60 9.10
N ASN A 117 -15.43 -3.75 9.34
CA ASN A 117 -15.70 -5.00 8.63
C ASN A 117 -15.35 -4.95 7.13
N THR A 118 -14.25 -4.25 6.79
CA THR A 118 -13.74 -4.16 5.44
C THR A 118 -12.26 -4.54 5.38
N PRO A 119 -11.74 -4.90 4.20
CA PRO A 119 -10.30 -5.12 4.03
C PRO A 119 -9.48 -3.88 4.40
N GLN A 120 -10.00 -2.68 4.14
CA GLN A 120 -9.36 -1.43 4.49
C GLN A 120 -9.16 -1.30 6.01
N ALA A 121 -10.18 -1.64 6.80
CA ALA A 121 -10.09 -1.59 8.26
C ALA A 121 -9.06 -2.59 8.79
N PHE A 122 -9.01 -3.77 8.21
CA PHE A 122 -8.01 -4.78 8.55
C PHE A 122 -6.60 -4.27 8.27
N ALA A 123 -6.37 -3.76 7.07
CA ALA A 123 -5.06 -3.24 6.68
C ALA A 123 -4.66 -2.01 7.51
N ALA A 124 -5.62 -1.13 7.83
CA ALA A 124 -5.36 0.03 8.68
C ALA A 124 -4.90 -0.38 10.08
N ALA A 125 -5.52 -1.38 10.67
CA ALA A 125 -5.12 -1.89 11.98
C ALA A 125 -3.69 -2.45 11.94
N TRP A 126 -3.34 -3.19 10.91
CA TRP A 126 -1.99 -3.71 10.74
C TRP A 126 -0.97 -2.60 10.49
N ALA A 127 -1.34 -1.55 9.76
CA ALA A 127 -0.47 -0.39 9.55
C ALA A 127 -0.15 0.33 10.87
N GLU A 128 -1.14 0.48 11.75
CA GLU A 128 -0.92 1.07 13.08
C GLU A 128 -0.01 0.20 13.95
N LEU A 129 -0.22 -1.11 13.96
CA LEU A 129 0.66 -2.04 14.66
C LEU A 129 2.09 -2.00 14.12
N ALA A 130 2.24 -1.90 12.81
CA ALA A 130 3.54 -1.80 12.16
C ALA A 130 4.24 -0.49 12.54
N ARG A 131 3.51 0.62 12.58
CA ARG A 131 4.03 1.90 13.03
C ARG A 131 4.57 1.80 14.47
N ASP A 132 3.80 1.22 15.37
CA ASP A 132 4.18 1.10 16.77
C ASP A 132 5.38 0.16 16.94
N LYS A 133 5.43 -0.92 16.18
CA LYS A 133 6.57 -1.84 16.18
C LYS A 133 7.83 -1.17 15.64
N ALA A 134 7.73 -0.39 14.57
CA ALA A 134 8.88 0.33 14.02
C ALA A 134 9.45 1.36 15.00
N LYS A 135 8.60 1.96 15.81
CA LYS A 135 9.02 2.92 16.84
C LYS A 135 10.01 2.29 17.82
N THR A 136 9.81 1.04 18.21
CA THR A 136 10.65 0.35 19.18
C THR A 136 11.74 -0.51 18.55
N HIS A 137 11.46 -1.13 17.41
CA HIS A 137 12.34 -2.14 16.80
C HIS A 137 13.09 -1.64 15.56
N GLY A 138 12.74 -0.47 15.00
CA GLY A 138 13.34 0.04 13.78
C GLY A 138 12.71 -0.53 12.52
N PRO A 139 13.37 -0.35 11.37
CA PRO A 139 12.80 -0.78 10.08
C PRO A 139 12.55 -2.29 10.02
N PHE A 140 11.41 -2.66 9.44
CA PHE A 140 11.08 -4.06 9.23
C PHE A 140 10.07 -4.23 8.11
N THR A 141 9.99 -5.44 7.57
CA THR A 141 8.91 -5.90 6.68
C THR A 141 8.61 -7.34 7.05
N HIS A 142 7.33 -7.67 7.21
CA HIS A 142 6.92 -8.99 7.65
C HIS A 142 5.61 -9.41 6.99
N PRO A 143 5.49 -10.64 6.48
CA PRO A 143 4.22 -11.10 5.95
C PRO A 143 3.17 -11.22 7.05
N ILE A 144 1.92 -10.95 6.70
CA ILE A 144 0.79 -11.16 7.60
C ILE A 144 0.50 -12.66 7.63
N PRO A 145 0.48 -13.30 8.82
CA PRO A 145 0.24 -14.73 8.91
C PRO A 145 -1.12 -15.15 8.34
N LYS A 146 -1.18 -16.31 7.70
CA LYS A 146 -2.42 -16.83 7.12
C LYS A 146 -3.60 -16.91 8.11
N PRO A 147 -3.42 -17.34 9.36
CA PRO A 147 -4.53 -17.33 10.33
C PRO A 147 -5.12 -15.94 10.56
N ASN A 148 -4.31 -14.90 10.48
CA ASN A 148 -4.78 -13.52 10.59
C ASN A 148 -5.52 -13.09 9.32
N LEU A 149 -5.03 -13.48 8.14
CA LEU A 149 -5.68 -13.17 6.86
C LEU A 149 -7.08 -13.77 6.76
N ALA A 150 -7.31 -14.91 7.41
CA ALA A 150 -8.62 -15.56 7.45
C ALA A 150 -9.68 -14.71 8.15
N LYS A 151 -9.27 -13.70 8.92
CA LYS A 151 -10.17 -12.79 9.64
C LYS A 151 -10.59 -11.58 8.83
N VAL A 152 -10.06 -11.41 7.62
CA VAL A 152 -10.44 -10.28 6.76
C VAL A 152 -11.90 -10.42 6.34
N GLN A 153 -12.65 -9.35 6.48
CA GLN A 153 -14.07 -9.29 6.14
C GLN A 153 -14.30 -8.37 4.95
N GLY A 154 -15.37 -8.59 4.23
CA GLY A 154 -15.80 -7.70 3.15
C GLY A 154 -15.09 -7.87 1.81
N LEU A 155 -14.42 -8.99 1.63
CA LEU A 155 -13.77 -9.29 0.34
C LEU A 155 -14.77 -9.48 -0.80
#